data_a5ead856dcc4dc169b7cd4534a2df657
#
_entry.id   a5ead856dcc4dc169b7cd4534a2df657
#
_cell.length_a   1.000
_cell.length_b   1.000
_cell.length_c   1.000
_cell.angle_alpha   90.00
_cell.angle_beta   90.00
_cell.angle_gamma   90.00
#
_symmetry.space_group_name_H-M   'P 1'
#
loop_
_entity.id
_entity.type
_entity.pdbx_description
1 polymer ?
#
loop_
_entity_poly.entity_id
_entity_poly.type
_entity_poly.pdbx_seq_one_letter_code
_entity_poly.pdbx_strand_id
1 'polypeptide(L)'
;MDLAGAPLVGRILERVKRCQLVDEIVLAIPDTPNDRVLGRLGDSYGVTVFAGSETDLVERYYQAAEASSADIVGRLPADNVAPEPDEIDRIIEHHLSLGRRGFSSNLSVINNSGYPDGIGAEVFDVSLLAEARERCQAPLQREHVHLNFFDYTTQKAVDVSWCPISTIECPVEFRRPDLVLDVNTQEQYEFSQQLYEALYPRNPNFHITDIIRWYDNDYRRA
;
A
#
# COMPACT_ATOMS: atom_id res chain seq x y z
N MET A 1 -11.92 13.49 1.08
CA MET A 1 -10.76 14.08 0.34
C MET A 1 -10.98 13.82 -1.14
N ASP A 2 -10.81 14.83 -1.98
CA ASP A 2 -10.97 14.75 -3.44
C ASP A 2 -9.63 15.00 -4.14
N LEU A 3 -9.33 14.25 -5.19
CA LEU A 3 -8.14 14.41 -6.02
C LEU A 3 -8.57 14.46 -7.49
N ALA A 4 -8.51 15.65 -8.10
CA ALA A 4 -8.91 15.90 -9.49
C ALA A 4 -10.30 15.34 -9.82
N GLY A 5 -11.30 15.65 -8.98
CA GLY A 5 -12.71 15.33 -9.21
C GLY A 5 -13.16 13.91 -8.82
N ALA A 6 -12.33 13.15 -8.10
CA ALA A 6 -12.74 11.86 -7.53
C ALA A 6 -12.19 11.66 -6.11
N PRO A 7 -12.85 10.81 -5.29
CA PRO A 7 -12.35 10.49 -3.97
C PRO A 7 -10.93 9.90 -4.00
N LEU A 8 -10.08 10.27 -3.02
CA LEU A 8 -8.71 9.77 -2.89
C LEU A 8 -8.63 8.24 -3.00
N VAL A 9 -9.47 7.51 -2.24
CA VAL A 9 -9.52 6.04 -2.31
C VAL A 9 -9.90 5.57 -3.73
N GLY A 10 -10.77 6.30 -4.43
CA GLY A 10 -11.10 6.00 -5.82
C GLY A 10 -9.88 6.07 -6.73
N ARG A 11 -9.03 7.09 -6.56
CA ARG A 11 -7.77 7.22 -7.32
C ARG A 11 -6.80 6.07 -7.05
N ILE A 12 -6.71 5.63 -5.79
CA ILE A 12 -5.91 4.45 -5.43
C ILE A 12 -6.46 3.20 -6.17
N LEU A 13 -7.77 2.98 -6.10
CA LEU A 13 -8.40 1.83 -6.76
C LEU A 13 -8.20 1.85 -8.29
N GLU A 14 -8.31 3.02 -8.95
CA GLU A 14 -8.01 3.17 -10.38
C GLU A 14 -6.58 2.73 -10.72
N ARG A 15 -5.62 3.06 -9.87
CA ARG A 15 -4.22 2.69 -10.07
C ARG A 15 -3.98 1.19 -9.84
N VAL A 16 -4.45 0.65 -8.72
CA VAL A 16 -4.26 -0.76 -8.36
C VAL A 16 -4.92 -1.69 -9.39
N LYS A 17 -6.03 -1.30 -9.99
CA LYS A 17 -6.67 -2.05 -11.10
C LYS A 17 -5.80 -2.24 -12.35
N ARG A 18 -4.71 -1.52 -12.46
CA ARG A 18 -3.76 -1.65 -13.56
C ARG A 18 -2.68 -2.72 -13.30
N CYS A 19 -2.56 -3.21 -12.06
CA CYS A 19 -1.68 -4.31 -11.72
C CYS A 19 -2.05 -5.57 -12.51
N GLN A 20 -1.06 -6.32 -12.96
CA GLN A 20 -1.24 -7.52 -13.77
C GLN A 20 -1.19 -8.80 -12.93
N LEU A 21 -0.59 -8.74 -11.74
CA LEU A 21 -0.40 -9.89 -10.83
C LEU A 21 -1.36 -9.87 -9.64
N VAL A 22 -2.30 -8.93 -9.60
CA VAL A 22 -3.36 -8.85 -8.58
C VAL A 22 -4.62 -9.53 -9.09
N ASP A 23 -4.98 -10.66 -8.50
CA ASP A 23 -6.17 -11.43 -8.88
C ASP A 23 -7.47 -10.77 -8.38
N GLU A 24 -7.44 -10.19 -7.17
CA GLU A 24 -8.60 -9.57 -6.55
C GLU A 24 -8.19 -8.34 -5.73
N ILE A 25 -9.00 -7.29 -5.80
CA ILE A 25 -8.85 -6.08 -4.97
C ILE A 25 -9.95 -6.10 -3.91
N VAL A 26 -9.54 -6.11 -2.64
CA VAL A 26 -10.45 -6.06 -1.50
C VAL A 26 -10.29 -4.73 -0.76
N LEU A 27 -11.34 -3.93 -0.72
CA LEU A 27 -11.41 -2.75 0.13
C LEU A 27 -11.86 -3.16 1.53
N ALA A 28 -10.88 -3.37 2.43
CA ALA A 28 -11.11 -3.79 3.81
C ALA A 28 -11.37 -2.58 4.72
N ILE A 29 -12.62 -2.35 5.09
CA ILE A 29 -13.09 -1.20 5.86
C ILE A 29 -13.48 -1.59 7.29
N PRO A 30 -13.51 -0.62 8.25
CA PRO A 30 -14.17 -0.84 9.54
C PRO A 30 -15.67 -1.12 9.38
N ASP A 31 -16.21 -2.03 10.20
CA ASP A 31 -17.66 -2.25 10.27
C ASP A 31 -18.33 -1.20 11.18
N THR A 32 -18.35 0.05 10.72
CA THR A 32 -19.00 1.15 11.40
C THR A 32 -20.00 1.86 10.50
N PRO A 33 -21.04 2.53 11.08
CA PRO A 33 -21.97 3.31 10.30
C PRO A 33 -21.32 4.40 9.45
N ASN A 34 -20.22 5.00 9.95
CA ASN A 34 -19.50 6.08 9.26
C ASN A 34 -18.73 5.57 8.02
N ASP A 35 -18.25 4.33 8.06
CA ASP A 35 -17.44 3.73 6.99
C ASP A 35 -18.27 3.11 5.86
N ARG A 36 -19.59 3.03 6.01
CA ARG A 36 -20.50 2.56 4.95
C ARG A 36 -20.38 3.34 3.64
N VAL A 37 -19.93 4.60 3.71
CA VAL A 37 -19.64 5.39 2.50
C VAL A 37 -18.51 4.78 1.68
N LEU A 38 -17.49 4.22 2.34
CA LEU A 38 -16.38 3.52 1.68
C LEU A 38 -16.86 2.21 1.04
N GLY A 39 -17.80 1.51 1.67
CA GLY A 39 -18.43 0.32 1.07
C GLY A 39 -19.11 0.65 -0.25
N ARG A 40 -19.98 1.67 -0.26
CA ARG A 40 -20.63 2.14 -1.50
C ARG A 40 -19.62 2.61 -2.57
N LEU A 41 -18.52 3.21 -2.11
CA LEU A 41 -17.43 3.59 -3.02
C LEU A 41 -16.79 2.35 -3.66
N GLY A 42 -16.42 1.35 -2.86
CA GLY A 42 -15.87 0.08 -3.37
C GLY A 42 -16.79 -0.58 -4.39
N ASP A 43 -18.09 -0.67 -4.08
CA ASP A 43 -19.10 -1.18 -5.01
C ASP A 43 -19.11 -0.40 -6.33
N SER A 44 -19.05 0.93 -6.28
CA SER A 44 -19.05 1.79 -7.48
C SER A 44 -17.81 1.63 -8.34
N TYR A 45 -16.69 1.24 -7.73
CA TYR A 45 -15.45 0.88 -8.44
C TYR A 45 -15.39 -0.61 -8.81
N GLY A 46 -16.39 -1.43 -8.45
CA GLY A 46 -16.44 -2.86 -8.78
C GLY A 46 -15.29 -3.64 -8.16
N VAL A 47 -14.99 -3.36 -6.89
CA VAL A 47 -14.04 -4.13 -6.06
C VAL A 47 -14.78 -4.81 -4.92
N THR A 48 -14.24 -5.90 -4.42
CA THR A 48 -14.80 -6.59 -3.25
C THR A 48 -14.67 -5.69 -2.02
N VAL A 49 -15.74 -5.62 -1.23
CA VAL A 49 -15.74 -4.87 0.03
C VAL A 49 -15.82 -5.85 1.20
N PHE A 50 -14.91 -5.73 2.13
CA PHE A 50 -14.94 -6.48 3.39
C PHE A 50 -15.03 -5.53 4.59
N ALA A 51 -16.05 -5.70 5.43
CA ALA A 51 -16.22 -4.93 6.65
C ALA A 51 -15.82 -5.77 7.87
N GLY A 52 -14.92 -5.26 8.71
CA GLY A 52 -14.39 -5.99 9.85
C GLY A 52 -13.98 -5.09 11.00
N SER A 53 -13.13 -5.59 11.90
CA SER A 53 -12.73 -4.87 13.11
C SER A 53 -12.19 -3.46 12.81
N GLU A 54 -12.62 -2.47 13.60
CA GLU A 54 -12.11 -1.10 13.51
C GLU A 54 -10.68 -1.00 14.05
N THR A 55 -10.38 -1.66 15.16
CA THR A 55 -9.13 -1.51 15.93
C THR A 55 -8.14 -2.66 15.72
N ASP A 56 -8.59 -3.81 15.24
CA ASP A 56 -7.74 -4.97 14.98
C ASP A 56 -7.58 -5.19 13.47
N LEU A 57 -6.55 -4.57 12.90
CA LEU A 57 -6.25 -4.70 11.48
C LEU A 57 -5.71 -6.09 11.12
N VAL A 58 -4.99 -6.74 12.01
CA VAL A 58 -4.52 -8.12 11.78
C VAL A 58 -5.71 -9.05 11.56
N GLU A 59 -6.72 -8.95 12.44
CA GLU A 59 -7.96 -9.74 12.32
C GLU A 59 -8.72 -9.37 11.05
N ARG A 60 -8.88 -8.07 10.76
CA ARG A 60 -9.61 -7.61 9.57
C ARG A 60 -8.95 -8.09 8.28
N TYR A 61 -7.62 -7.99 8.17
CA TYR A 61 -6.88 -8.49 7.00
C TYR A 61 -6.98 -10.00 6.87
N TYR A 62 -6.85 -10.73 7.99
CA TYR A 62 -6.97 -12.18 7.98
C TYR A 62 -8.36 -12.64 7.49
N GLN A 63 -9.42 -12.08 8.06
CA GLN A 63 -10.78 -12.43 7.66
C GLN A 63 -11.11 -12.05 6.21
N ALA A 64 -10.60 -10.90 5.74
CA ALA A 64 -10.73 -10.50 4.35
C ALA A 64 -10.01 -11.49 3.41
N ALA A 65 -8.81 -11.91 3.74
CA ALA A 65 -8.04 -12.88 2.97
C ALA A 65 -8.71 -14.27 2.95
N GLU A 66 -9.23 -14.74 4.08
CA GLU A 66 -9.99 -16.00 4.17
C GLU A 66 -11.26 -15.95 3.29
N ALA A 67 -12.00 -14.82 3.34
CA ALA A 67 -13.23 -14.64 2.54
C ALA A 67 -12.95 -14.67 1.03
N SER A 68 -11.77 -14.18 0.61
CA SER A 68 -11.30 -14.21 -0.78
C SER A 68 -10.54 -15.49 -1.15
N SER A 69 -10.34 -16.42 -0.21
CA SER A 69 -9.50 -17.62 -0.41
C SER A 69 -8.09 -17.28 -0.91
N ALA A 70 -7.53 -16.19 -0.44
CA ALA A 70 -6.21 -15.73 -0.85
C ALA A 70 -5.10 -16.55 -0.18
N ASP A 71 -4.04 -16.83 -0.94
CA ASP A 71 -2.80 -17.42 -0.42
C ASP A 71 -1.81 -16.33 0.03
N ILE A 72 -1.83 -15.20 -0.67
CA ILE A 72 -0.92 -14.06 -0.50
C ILE A 72 -1.72 -12.77 -0.41
N VAL A 73 -1.30 -11.87 0.44
CA VAL A 73 -1.88 -10.53 0.60
C VAL A 73 -0.87 -9.48 0.14
N GLY A 74 -1.30 -8.61 -0.76
CA GLY A 74 -0.68 -7.32 -1.05
C GLY A 74 -1.37 -6.22 -0.23
N ARG A 75 -0.70 -5.67 0.79
CA ARG A 75 -1.25 -4.59 1.61
C ARG A 75 -0.83 -3.23 1.07
N LEU A 76 -1.83 -2.38 0.85
CA LEU A 76 -1.67 -0.97 0.51
C LEU A 76 -2.41 -0.11 1.54
N PRO A 77 -1.74 0.80 2.24
CA PRO A 77 -2.42 1.81 3.05
C PRO A 77 -3.26 2.75 2.17
N ALA A 78 -4.44 3.16 2.67
CA ALA A 78 -5.37 3.99 1.92
C ALA A 78 -5.01 5.50 1.93
N ASP A 79 -3.85 5.84 2.46
CA ASP A 79 -3.23 7.16 2.44
C ASP A 79 -2.13 7.30 1.36
N ASN A 80 -1.69 6.20 0.77
CA ASN A 80 -0.73 6.18 -0.34
C ASN A 80 -1.43 6.58 -1.64
N VAL A 81 -1.35 7.86 -2.02
CA VAL A 81 -2.18 8.42 -3.10
C VAL A 81 -1.76 8.00 -4.51
N ALA A 82 -0.53 7.53 -4.69
CA ALA A 82 0.02 7.23 -6.01
C ALA A 82 0.73 5.86 -6.08
N PRO A 83 0.07 4.75 -5.64
CA PRO A 83 0.67 3.43 -5.78
C PRO A 83 1.04 3.18 -7.24
N GLU A 84 2.26 2.66 -7.49
CA GLU A 84 2.77 2.41 -8.84
C GLU A 84 2.50 0.95 -9.25
N PRO A 85 1.63 0.69 -10.22
CA PRO A 85 1.23 -0.67 -10.57
C PRO A 85 2.40 -1.57 -10.94
N ASP A 86 3.33 -1.08 -11.76
CA ASP A 86 4.48 -1.87 -12.22
C ASP A 86 5.41 -2.24 -11.05
N GLU A 87 5.55 -1.37 -10.04
CA GLU A 87 6.36 -1.64 -8.86
C GLU A 87 5.64 -2.55 -7.84
N ILE A 88 4.31 -2.51 -7.81
CA ILE A 88 3.51 -3.49 -7.06
C ILE A 88 3.65 -4.87 -7.68
N ASP A 89 3.51 -4.99 -8.98
CA ASP A 89 3.71 -6.26 -9.68
C ASP A 89 5.15 -6.78 -9.49
N ARG A 90 6.15 -5.91 -9.55
CA ARG A 90 7.55 -6.28 -9.31
C ARG A 90 7.79 -6.87 -7.92
N ILE A 91 7.21 -6.30 -6.85
CA ILE A 91 7.38 -6.86 -5.50
C ILE A 91 6.59 -8.14 -5.30
N ILE A 92 5.44 -8.30 -5.96
CA ILE A 92 4.67 -9.55 -5.98
C ILE A 92 5.48 -10.64 -6.68
N GLU A 93 6.02 -10.38 -7.87
CA GLU A 93 6.85 -11.33 -8.61
C GLU A 93 8.09 -11.74 -7.79
N HIS A 94 8.75 -10.77 -7.17
CA HIS A 94 9.88 -11.04 -6.27
C HIS A 94 9.47 -11.96 -5.12
N HIS A 95 8.35 -11.68 -4.45
CA HIS A 95 7.85 -12.50 -3.34
C HIS A 95 7.58 -13.94 -3.79
N LEU A 96 6.91 -14.12 -4.91
CA LEU A 96 6.62 -15.43 -5.50
C LEU A 96 7.91 -16.19 -5.86
N SER A 97 8.93 -15.49 -6.38
CA SER A 97 10.21 -16.09 -6.79
C SER A 97 11.03 -16.65 -5.62
N LEU A 98 10.78 -16.17 -4.39
CA LEU A 98 11.48 -16.67 -3.20
C LEU A 98 11.16 -18.15 -2.89
N GLY A 99 10.01 -18.65 -3.35
CA GLY A 99 9.56 -20.03 -3.14
C GLY A 99 9.43 -20.42 -1.66
N ARG A 100 9.28 -19.44 -0.79
CA ARG A 100 9.13 -19.59 0.66
C ARG A 100 8.27 -18.47 1.21
N ARG A 101 7.57 -18.74 2.31
CA ARG A 101 6.80 -17.72 2.99
C ARG A 101 7.70 -16.63 3.57
N GLY A 102 7.17 -15.43 3.68
CA GLY A 102 7.88 -14.29 4.23
C GLY A 102 7.11 -13.00 4.11
N PHE A 103 7.80 -11.91 4.39
CA PHE A 103 7.35 -10.55 4.18
C PHE A 103 8.28 -9.87 3.17
N SER A 104 7.71 -9.39 2.08
CA SER A 104 8.44 -8.64 1.05
C SER A 104 7.84 -7.25 0.93
N SER A 105 8.67 -6.23 0.74
CA SER A 105 8.16 -4.89 0.55
C SER A 105 9.16 -4.02 -0.22
N ASN A 106 8.64 -3.12 -1.03
CA ASN A 106 9.37 -2.04 -1.67
C ASN A 106 9.00 -0.65 -1.11
N LEU A 107 8.54 -0.58 0.12
CA LEU A 107 8.37 0.69 0.82
C LEU A 107 9.72 1.36 1.06
N SER A 108 9.73 2.69 1.04
CA SER A 108 10.93 3.54 1.15
C SER A 108 11.77 3.27 2.40
N VAL A 109 11.13 2.92 3.50
CA VAL A 109 11.74 2.73 4.81
C VAL A 109 12.47 1.39 4.97
N ILE A 110 12.28 0.43 4.04
CA ILE A 110 12.92 -0.89 4.15
C ILE A 110 14.31 -0.86 3.51
N ASN A 111 15.34 -1.12 4.32
CA ASN A 111 16.75 -1.20 3.93
C ASN A 111 17.24 0.03 3.14
N ASN A 112 16.70 1.22 3.41
CA ASN A 112 17.02 2.43 2.65
C ASN A 112 16.88 2.18 1.12
N SER A 113 15.79 1.57 0.72
CA SER A 113 15.57 1.13 -0.66
C SER A 113 15.72 2.24 -1.70
N GLY A 114 15.54 3.51 -1.25
CA GLY A 114 15.62 4.70 -2.10
C GLY A 114 14.34 4.99 -2.88
N TYR A 115 13.30 4.20 -2.70
CA TYR A 115 11.99 4.48 -3.28
C TYR A 115 11.38 5.77 -2.73
N PRO A 116 10.57 6.49 -3.53
CA PRO A 116 9.61 7.45 -2.99
C PRO A 116 8.68 6.77 -2.00
N ASP A 117 8.26 7.49 -0.97
CA ASP A 117 7.28 6.95 -0.03
C ASP A 117 5.88 6.89 -0.66
N GLY A 118 5.12 5.83 -0.38
CA GLY A 118 3.73 5.72 -0.81
C GLY A 118 3.50 5.12 -2.21
N ILE A 119 4.53 4.55 -2.88
CA ILE A 119 4.34 3.94 -4.21
C ILE A 119 4.32 2.41 -4.21
N GLY A 120 4.86 1.78 -3.18
CA GLY A 120 5.03 0.34 -3.10
C GLY A 120 3.91 -0.38 -2.38
N ALA A 121 4.15 -1.66 -2.10
CA ALA A 121 3.27 -2.53 -1.34
C ALA A 121 4.04 -3.38 -0.33
N GLU A 122 3.31 -3.91 0.63
CA GLU A 122 3.75 -4.98 1.52
C GLU A 122 3.10 -6.28 1.04
N VAL A 123 3.89 -7.32 0.82
CA VAL A 123 3.42 -8.62 0.30
C VAL A 123 3.81 -9.72 1.29
N PHE A 124 2.86 -10.53 1.70
CA PHE A 124 3.08 -11.60 2.67
C PHE A 124 2.05 -12.72 2.56
N ASP A 125 2.43 -13.90 3.03
CA ASP A 125 1.56 -15.08 3.03
C ASP A 125 0.44 -14.96 4.07
N VAL A 126 -0.76 -15.40 3.75
CA VAL A 126 -1.91 -15.44 4.67
C VAL A 126 -1.61 -16.27 5.91
N SER A 127 -0.81 -17.32 5.80
CA SER A 127 -0.37 -18.13 6.95
C SER A 127 0.38 -17.31 8.01
N LEU A 128 1.08 -16.25 7.62
CA LEU A 128 1.73 -15.33 8.58
C LEU A 128 0.71 -14.46 9.32
N LEU A 129 -0.38 -14.04 8.67
CA LEU A 129 -1.49 -13.36 9.34
C LEU A 129 -2.18 -14.27 10.36
N ALA A 130 -2.43 -15.54 9.98
CA ALA A 130 -3.02 -16.52 10.86
C ALA A 130 -2.17 -16.70 12.14
N GLU A 131 -0.85 -16.82 11.98
CA GLU A 131 0.06 -16.93 13.10
C GLU A 131 0.20 -15.62 13.90
N ALA A 132 0.18 -14.46 13.27
CA ALA A 132 0.25 -13.16 13.94
C ALA A 132 -0.95 -12.94 14.87
N ARG A 133 -2.14 -13.40 14.51
CA ARG A 133 -3.34 -13.36 15.36
C ARG A 133 -3.11 -14.03 16.73
N GLU A 134 -2.41 -15.14 16.73
CA GLU A 134 -2.13 -15.94 17.93
C GLU A 134 -0.91 -15.41 18.71
N ARG A 135 0.13 -14.98 18.00
CA ARG A 135 1.41 -14.58 18.59
C ARG A 135 1.42 -13.15 19.14
N CYS A 136 0.78 -12.22 18.44
CA CYS A 136 0.95 -10.80 18.65
C CYS A 136 -0.27 -10.20 19.35
N GLN A 137 -0.11 -9.84 20.62
CA GLN A 137 -1.20 -9.35 21.47
C GLN A 137 -1.12 -7.86 21.79
N ALA A 138 0.01 -7.19 21.48
CA ALA A 138 0.15 -5.77 21.75
C ALA A 138 -0.80 -4.94 20.86
N PRO A 139 -1.55 -3.95 21.41
CA PRO A 139 -2.49 -3.16 20.64
C PRO A 139 -1.88 -2.53 19.38
N LEU A 140 -0.66 -1.99 19.47
CA LEU A 140 0.05 -1.39 18.35
C LEU A 140 0.32 -2.39 17.21
N GLN A 141 0.66 -3.63 17.53
CA GLN A 141 0.85 -4.69 16.53
C GLN A 141 -0.47 -5.15 15.90
N ARG A 142 -1.58 -5.07 16.65
CA ARG A 142 -2.92 -5.35 16.11
C ARG A 142 -3.39 -4.26 15.15
N GLU A 143 -3.07 -3.01 15.44
CA GLU A 143 -3.39 -1.86 14.59
C GLU A 143 -2.48 -1.77 13.35
N HIS A 144 -1.20 -2.14 13.49
CA HIS A 144 -0.21 -2.02 12.41
C HIS A 144 0.34 -3.40 12.01
N VAL A 145 -0.25 -4.00 10.98
CA VAL A 145 0.06 -5.37 10.52
C VAL A 145 1.56 -5.59 10.29
N HIS A 146 2.24 -4.64 9.64
CA HIS A 146 3.66 -4.73 9.32
C HIS A 146 4.59 -4.80 10.54
N LEU A 147 4.19 -4.22 11.69
CA LEU A 147 4.98 -4.26 12.93
C LEU A 147 5.11 -5.66 13.53
N ASN A 148 4.34 -6.63 13.05
CA ASN A 148 4.53 -8.03 13.42
C ASN A 148 5.73 -8.67 12.71
N PHE A 149 6.12 -8.14 11.58
CA PHE A 149 7.12 -8.73 10.69
C PHE A 149 8.41 -7.93 10.65
N PHE A 150 8.32 -6.61 10.64
CA PHE A 150 9.42 -5.69 10.44
C PHE A 150 9.54 -4.66 11.57
N ASP A 151 10.74 -4.50 12.11
CA ASP A 151 11.07 -3.47 13.10
C ASP A 151 11.74 -2.28 12.39
N TYR A 152 11.02 -1.17 12.31
CA TYR A 152 11.50 0.06 11.67
C TYR A 152 12.68 0.71 12.38
N THR A 153 12.85 0.49 13.68
CA THR A 153 13.96 1.06 14.44
C THR A 153 15.27 0.36 14.12
N THR A 154 15.25 -0.96 14.08
CA THR A 154 16.44 -1.78 13.82
C THR A 154 16.63 -2.08 12.33
N GLN A 155 15.64 -1.81 11.49
CA GLN A 155 15.61 -2.15 10.06
C GLN A 155 15.79 -3.66 9.79
N LYS A 156 15.17 -4.49 10.65
CA LYS A 156 15.31 -5.96 10.60
C LYS A 156 13.96 -6.65 10.75
N ALA A 157 13.94 -7.93 10.41
CA ALA A 157 12.84 -8.80 10.78
C ALA A 157 12.69 -8.83 12.31
N VAL A 158 11.44 -8.82 12.79
CA VAL A 158 11.13 -9.00 14.23
C VAL A 158 11.64 -10.36 14.69
N ASP A 159 11.41 -11.40 13.89
CA ASP A 159 11.91 -12.76 14.11
C ASP A 159 12.17 -13.40 12.72
N VAL A 160 13.43 -13.45 12.31
CA VAL A 160 13.84 -13.97 11.00
C VAL A 160 13.53 -15.48 10.84
N SER A 161 13.45 -16.21 11.94
CA SER A 161 13.13 -17.66 11.91
C SER A 161 11.64 -17.88 11.66
N TRP A 162 10.82 -16.94 12.05
CA TRP A 162 9.38 -16.96 11.81
C TRP A 162 9.00 -16.33 10.48
N CYS A 163 9.44 -15.10 10.26
CA CYS A 163 9.11 -14.31 9.08
C CYS A 163 10.37 -13.65 8.52
N PRO A 164 11.05 -14.30 7.56
CA PRO A 164 12.13 -13.64 6.83
C PRO A 164 11.58 -12.49 6.01
N ILE A 165 12.31 -11.38 6.01
CA ILE A 165 11.97 -10.19 5.21
C ILE A 165 12.80 -10.12 3.94
N SER A 166 12.25 -9.48 2.91
CA SER A 166 12.90 -9.25 1.63
C SER A 166 12.49 -7.91 1.02
N THR A 167 13.33 -7.37 0.15
CA THR A 167 13.05 -6.16 -0.61
C THR A 167 13.69 -6.26 -1.99
N ILE A 168 13.30 -5.36 -2.88
CA ILE A 168 13.91 -5.18 -4.20
C ILE A 168 14.63 -3.84 -4.26
N GLU A 169 15.65 -3.76 -5.10
CA GLU A 169 16.36 -2.51 -5.32
C GLU A 169 15.51 -1.53 -6.12
N CYS A 170 15.46 -0.26 -5.66
CA CYS A 170 14.81 0.81 -6.39
C CYS A 170 15.55 1.10 -7.69
N PRO A 171 14.88 1.12 -8.85
CA PRO A 171 15.47 1.59 -10.09
C PRO A 171 16.07 2.99 -9.92
N VAL A 172 17.21 3.23 -10.55
CA VAL A 172 17.96 4.49 -10.38
C VAL A 172 17.11 5.71 -10.77
N GLU A 173 16.28 5.56 -11.80
CA GLU A 173 15.37 6.59 -12.29
C GLU A 173 14.22 6.92 -11.32
N PHE A 174 13.90 6.03 -10.38
CA PHE A 174 12.85 6.24 -9.38
C PHE A 174 13.40 6.67 -8.02
N ARG A 175 14.72 6.69 -7.88
CA ARG A 175 15.39 6.90 -6.58
C ARG A 175 15.21 8.34 -6.07
N ARG A 176 14.13 8.54 -5.31
CA ARG A 176 13.72 9.83 -4.72
C ARG A 176 13.20 9.62 -3.29
N PRO A 177 14.09 9.30 -2.32
CA PRO A 177 13.69 9.08 -0.93
C PRO A 177 13.18 10.36 -0.23
N ASP A 178 13.33 11.51 -0.87
CA ASP A 178 12.82 12.81 -0.44
C ASP A 178 11.38 13.09 -0.90
N LEU A 179 10.81 12.26 -1.78
CA LEU A 179 9.45 12.40 -2.29
C LEU A 179 8.49 11.54 -1.47
N VAL A 180 7.53 12.19 -0.82
CA VAL A 180 6.52 11.59 0.04
C VAL A 180 5.15 11.67 -0.64
N LEU A 181 4.53 10.52 -0.89
CA LEU A 181 3.26 10.37 -1.61
C LEU A 181 2.18 9.72 -0.74
N ASP A 182 2.32 9.83 0.57
CA ASP A 182 1.28 9.50 1.55
C ASP A 182 0.62 10.77 2.11
N VAL A 183 -0.60 10.65 2.63
CA VAL A 183 -1.38 11.78 3.13
C VAL A 183 -1.69 11.61 4.62
N ASN A 184 -0.81 12.15 5.46
CA ASN A 184 -0.96 12.20 6.91
C ASN A 184 -1.24 13.62 7.43
N THR A 185 -0.97 14.66 6.63
CA THR A 185 -1.14 16.06 6.99
C THR A 185 -1.91 16.84 5.93
N GLN A 186 -2.39 18.02 6.30
CA GLN A 186 -3.05 18.93 5.36
C GLN A 186 -2.10 19.35 4.20
N GLU A 187 -0.82 19.58 4.50
CA GLU A 187 0.18 19.96 3.51
C GLU A 187 0.43 18.85 2.48
N GLN A 188 0.49 17.58 2.94
CA GLN A 188 0.62 16.42 2.06
C GLN A 188 -0.63 16.24 1.19
N TYR A 189 -1.82 16.54 1.72
CA TYR A 189 -3.04 16.52 0.92
C TYR A 189 -3.02 17.61 -0.17
N GLU A 190 -2.65 18.84 0.16
CA GLU A 190 -2.53 19.94 -0.80
C GLU A 190 -1.49 19.65 -1.87
N PHE A 191 -0.35 19.05 -1.49
CA PHE A 191 0.64 18.54 -2.44
C PHE A 191 0.03 17.51 -3.39
N SER A 192 -0.70 16.54 -2.86
CA SER A 192 -1.36 15.49 -3.65
C SER A 192 -2.44 16.06 -4.59
N GLN A 193 -3.17 17.09 -4.17
CA GLN A 193 -4.12 17.80 -5.04
C GLN A 193 -3.39 18.45 -6.22
N GLN A 194 -2.32 19.21 -5.97
CA GLN A 194 -1.55 19.85 -7.02
C GLN A 194 -0.95 18.83 -8.00
N LEU A 195 -0.44 17.72 -7.49
CA LEU A 195 0.08 16.62 -8.30
C LEU A 195 -1.00 16.08 -9.26
N TYR A 196 -2.16 15.72 -8.69
CA TYR A 196 -3.25 15.16 -9.48
C TYR A 196 -3.87 16.18 -10.46
N GLU A 197 -4.02 17.44 -10.07
CA GLU A 197 -4.49 18.51 -10.95
C GLU A 197 -3.53 18.78 -12.13
N ALA A 198 -2.23 18.63 -11.90
CA ALA A 198 -1.22 18.81 -12.94
C ALA A 198 -1.12 17.62 -13.91
N LEU A 199 -1.19 16.40 -13.40
CA LEU A 199 -0.89 15.21 -14.20
C LEU A 199 -2.12 14.51 -14.74
N TYR A 200 -3.17 14.33 -13.92
CA TYR A 200 -4.34 13.53 -14.27
C TYR A 200 -5.08 13.99 -15.54
N PRO A 201 -5.31 15.31 -15.79
CA PRO A 201 -5.97 15.76 -16.99
C PRO A 201 -5.17 15.50 -18.27
N ARG A 202 -3.85 15.36 -18.17
CA ARG A 202 -2.95 15.10 -19.31
C ARG A 202 -2.82 13.62 -19.60
N ASN A 203 -2.73 12.82 -18.55
CA ASN A 203 -2.63 11.37 -18.61
C ASN A 203 -3.20 10.76 -17.34
N PRO A 204 -4.43 10.23 -17.33
CA PRO A 204 -4.99 9.54 -16.14
C PRO A 204 -4.15 8.36 -15.66
N ASN A 205 -3.34 7.79 -16.54
CA ASN A 205 -2.46 6.67 -16.27
C ASN A 205 -0.99 7.10 -16.03
N PHE A 206 -0.76 8.32 -15.56
CA PHE A 206 0.59 8.80 -15.26
C PHE A 206 1.36 7.84 -14.34
N HIS A 207 2.67 7.72 -14.57
CA HIS A 207 3.58 6.83 -13.83
C HIS A 207 4.47 7.63 -12.88
N ILE A 208 5.22 6.91 -12.03
CA ILE A 208 6.18 7.51 -11.09
C ILE A 208 7.19 8.43 -11.78
N THR A 209 7.59 8.12 -13.01
CA THR A 209 8.47 8.98 -13.81
C THR A 209 7.85 10.34 -14.14
N ASP A 210 6.53 10.41 -14.35
CA ASP A 210 5.81 11.65 -14.59
C ASP A 210 5.72 12.48 -13.32
N ILE A 211 5.50 11.80 -12.18
CA ILE A 211 5.49 12.44 -10.86
C ILE A 211 6.85 13.06 -10.55
N ILE A 212 7.94 12.31 -10.71
CA ILE A 212 9.29 12.79 -10.45
C ILE A 212 9.62 13.99 -11.37
N ARG A 213 9.27 13.90 -12.66
CA ARG A 213 9.50 14.98 -13.61
C ARG A 213 8.74 16.25 -13.23
N TRP A 214 7.47 16.14 -12.86
CA TRP A 214 6.68 17.27 -12.40
C TRP A 214 7.24 17.85 -11.10
N TYR A 215 7.57 17.00 -10.12
CA TYR A 215 8.14 17.43 -8.85
C TYR A 215 9.43 18.21 -9.03
N ASP A 216 10.35 17.74 -9.89
CA ASP A 216 11.65 18.37 -10.09
C ASP A 216 11.60 19.66 -10.92
N ASN A 217 10.71 19.72 -11.89
CA ASN A 217 10.71 20.83 -12.87
C ASN A 217 9.68 21.90 -12.56
N ASP A 218 8.52 21.53 -12.03
CA ASP A 218 7.38 22.42 -11.86
C ASP A 218 7.15 22.75 -10.37
N TYR A 219 7.10 21.75 -9.49
CA TYR A 219 6.76 21.98 -8.09
C TYR A 219 7.91 22.60 -7.27
N ARG A 220 9.11 22.04 -7.32
CA ARG A 220 10.28 22.55 -6.52
C ARG A 220 10.79 23.90 -7.00
N ARG A 221 10.41 24.36 -8.18
CA ARG A 221 10.85 25.63 -8.75
C ARG A 221 9.83 26.76 -8.58
N ALA A 222 8.61 26.45 -8.14
CA ALA A 222 7.56 27.41 -7.82
C ALA A 222 7.73 27.95 -6.40
#